data_c039f546a14d9dff4a7c55e19cdec20f
#
_entry.id   c039f546a14d9dff4a7c55e19cdec20f
#
_cell.length_a   1.000
_cell.length_b   1.000
_cell.length_c   1.000
_cell.angle_alpha   90.00
_cell.angle_beta   90.00
_cell.angle_gamma   90.00
#
_symmetry.space_group_name_H-M   'P 1'
#
loop_
_entity.id
_entity.type
_entity.pdbx_description
1 polymer ?
#
loop_
_entity_poly.entity_id
_entity_poly.type
_entity_poly.pdbx_seq_one_letter_code
_entity_poly.pdbx_strand_id
1 'polypeptide(L)'
;GMIVRRQGSGSRVISKIPTTLFVQNLNSIEELLQYSKDTQLEVRKSEIIRTNEEFAETLECSINEEWLKIETVRFAQKQSPICWTNIFVRPEHSDLINHLGKDGTPVYTVLGSLFNIVAEKISLNMFAGSMDEKRSWIMGVEPNSPTLIIIRKYKDQNDRIFEVSISEHPAGRFTFSSDMQRT
;
A
#
# COMPACT_ATOMS: atom_id res chain seq x y z
N GLY A 1 -21.13 -7.37 7.45
CA GLY A 1 -22.43 -6.75 7.26
C GLY A 1 -22.80 -5.78 8.36
N MET A 2 -23.57 -4.76 8.02
CA MET A 2 -24.05 -3.73 8.95
C MET A 2 -25.27 -4.16 9.76
N ILE A 3 -25.92 -5.26 9.40
CA ILE A 3 -27.18 -5.71 9.99
C ILE A 3 -27.10 -7.20 10.31
N VAL A 4 -27.43 -7.59 11.53
CA VAL A 4 -27.65 -8.99 11.93
C VAL A 4 -29.14 -9.22 12.08
N ARG A 5 -29.64 -10.29 11.43
CA ARG A 5 -31.00 -10.81 11.60
C ARG A 5 -30.96 -12.05 12.48
N ARG A 6 -31.73 -12.05 13.56
CA ARG A 6 -32.00 -13.23 14.36
C ARG A 6 -33.47 -13.56 14.28
N GLN A 7 -33.82 -14.81 14.06
CA GLN A 7 -35.21 -15.30 14.05
C GLN A 7 -35.83 -15.00 15.43
N GLY A 8 -36.96 -14.27 15.43
CA GLY A 8 -37.69 -13.88 16.64
C GLY A 8 -37.27 -12.56 17.30
N SER A 9 -36.18 -11.89 16.90
CA SER A 9 -35.73 -10.63 17.53
C SER A 9 -35.49 -9.47 16.56
N GLY A 10 -35.96 -9.60 15.31
CA GLY A 10 -35.85 -8.54 14.31
C GLY A 10 -34.45 -8.33 13.75
N SER A 11 -34.27 -7.21 13.05
CA SER A 11 -32.99 -6.80 12.48
C SER A 11 -32.33 -5.76 13.39
N ARG A 12 -31.08 -5.96 13.76
CA ARG A 12 -30.30 -4.99 14.56
C ARG A 12 -29.14 -4.46 13.74
N VAL A 13 -29.00 -3.14 13.68
CA VAL A 13 -27.80 -2.51 13.13
C VAL A 13 -26.65 -2.74 14.11
N ILE A 14 -25.59 -3.40 13.65
CA ILE A 14 -24.40 -3.72 14.46
C ILE A 14 -23.23 -2.79 14.15
N SER A 15 -23.28 -2.08 13.03
CA SER A 15 -22.29 -1.07 12.69
C SER A 15 -22.94 0.06 11.90
N LYS A 16 -22.58 1.31 12.21
CA LYS A 16 -22.91 2.49 11.41
C LYS A 16 -21.88 2.76 10.31
N ILE A 17 -20.77 2.06 10.37
CA ILE A 17 -19.66 2.19 9.41
C ILE A 17 -19.81 1.05 8.41
N PRO A 18 -19.80 1.32 7.09
CA PRO A 18 -19.79 0.28 6.06
C PRO A 18 -18.66 -0.70 6.34
N THR A 19 -18.92 -2.00 6.13
CA THR A 19 -17.85 -3.00 6.15
C THR A 19 -16.82 -2.60 5.11
N THR A 20 -15.60 -2.35 5.55
CA THR A 20 -14.49 -1.94 4.70
C THR A 20 -14.30 -2.97 3.59
N LEU A 21 -14.03 -2.51 2.38
CA LEU A 21 -13.85 -3.39 1.22
C LEU A 21 -12.67 -4.35 1.39
N PHE A 22 -11.68 -3.95 2.19
CA PHE A 22 -10.47 -4.74 2.44
C PHE A 22 -10.05 -4.69 3.90
N VAL A 23 -9.76 -5.87 4.46
CA VAL A 23 -9.13 -6.05 5.77
C VAL A 23 -7.77 -6.70 5.54
N GLN A 24 -6.70 -6.05 5.98
CA GLN A 24 -5.35 -6.60 5.96
C GLN A 24 -4.94 -6.98 7.38
N ASN A 25 -4.63 -8.27 7.57
CA ASN A 25 -3.98 -8.77 8.77
C ASN A 25 -2.47 -8.68 8.61
N LEU A 26 -1.75 -8.37 9.68
CA LEU A 26 -0.30 -8.23 9.66
C LEU A 26 0.32 -8.96 10.85
N ASN A 27 0.28 -10.27 10.79
CA ASN A 27 1.03 -11.11 11.73
C ASN A 27 2.28 -11.69 11.05
N SER A 28 2.35 -11.63 9.70
CA SER A 28 3.50 -12.12 8.93
C SER A 28 3.63 -11.42 7.56
N ILE A 29 4.79 -11.59 6.92
CA ILE A 29 5.06 -11.12 5.55
C ILE A 29 4.11 -11.80 4.55
N GLU A 30 3.76 -13.07 4.79
CA GLU A 30 2.86 -13.86 3.94
C GLU A 30 1.43 -13.30 3.94
N GLU A 31 0.97 -12.75 5.06
CA GLU A 31 -0.34 -12.11 5.15
C GLU A 31 -0.40 -10.78 4.37
N LEU A 32 0.74 -10.07 4.26
CA LEU A 32 0.88 -8.94 3.33
C LEU A 32 0.62 -9.33 1.88
N LEU A 33 0.96 -10.57 1.50
CA LEU A 33 0.79 -11.09 0.14
C LEU A 33 -0.67 -11.41 -0.22
N GLN A 34 -1.50 -11.81 0.73
CA GLN A 34 -2.89 -12.18 0.45
C GLN A 34 -3.71 -11.00 -0.05
N TYR A 35 -3.44 -9.79 0.42
CA TYR A 35 -4.09 -8.56 -0.02
C TYR A 35 -3.96 -8.34 -1.55
N SER A 36 -2.88 -8.80 -2.15
CA SER A 36 -2.60 -8.58 -3.56
C SER A 36 -3.39 -9.48 -4.52
N LYS A 37 -3.75 -10.70 -4.10
CA LYS A 37 -4.32 -11.75 -4.99
C LYS A 37 -5.68 -11.37 -5.59
N ASP A 38 -6.49 -10.62 -4.83
CA ASP A 38 -7.84 -10.22 -5.24
C ASP A 38 -7.90 -8.78 -5.78
N THR A 39 -6.74 -8.19 -6.10
CA THR A 39 -6.63 -6.81 -6.54
C THR A 39 -5.85 -6.70 -7.84
N GLN A 40 -5.98 -5.55 -8.51
CA GLN A 40 -5.19 -5.19 -9.69
C GLN A 40 -4.37 -3.95 -9.42
N LEU A 41 -3.12 -3.94 -9.86
CA LEU A 41 -2.22 -2.79 -9.79
C LEU A 41 -2.17 -2.11 -11.16
N GLU A 42 -2.42 -0.82 -11.21
CA GLU A 42 -2.27 -0.01 -12.41
C GLU A 42 -1.15 1.00 -12.20
N VAL A 43 -0.13 0.96 -13.07
CA VAL A 43 0.95 1.94 -13.10
C VAL A 43 0.45 3.20 -13.80
N ARG A 44 0.54 4.34 -13.14
CA ARG A 44 0.12 5.65 -13.66
C ARG A 44 1.29 6.44 -14.25
N LYS A 45 2.44 6.40 -13.57
CA LYS A 45 3.65 7.11 -13.97
C LYS A 45 4.87 6.42 -13.38
N SER A 46 5.98 6.49 -14.09
CA SER A 46 7.29 6.16 -13.53
C SER A 46 8.32 7.20 -13.97
N GLU A 47 9.24 7.55 -13.08
CA GLU A 47 10.30 8.50 -13.34
C GLU A 47 11.49 8.29 -12.40
N ILE A 48 12.68 8.60 -12.86
CA ILE A 48 13.84 8.73 -11.96
C ILE A 48 13.76 10.10 -11.29
N ILE A 49 13.81 10.10 -9.97
CA ILE A 49 13.85 11.31 -9.15
C ILE A 49 15.18 11.41 -8.41
N ARG A 50 15.53 12.64 -7.99
CA ARG A 50 16.59 12.89 -7.02
C ARG A 50 15.98 13.28 -5.70
N THR A 51 16.47 12.70 -4.62
CA THR A 51 15.95 12.94 -3.28
C THR A 51 16.27 14.36 -2.81
N ASN A 52 15.25 15.03 -2.29
CA ASN A 52 15.37 16.23 -1.44
C ASN A 52 15.46 15.81 0.03
N GLU A 53 15.47 16.76 0.97
CA GLU A 53 15.55 16.48 2.41
C GLU A 53 14.40 15.56 2.90
N GLU A 54 13.17 15.83 2.50
CA GLU A 54 11.97 15.06 2.90
C GLU A 54 12.04 13.61 2.42
N PHE A 55 12.37 13.40 1.15
CA PHE A 55 12.52 12.05 0.61
C PHE A 55 13.74 11.34 1.15
N ALA A 56 14.86 12.04 1.38
CA ALA A 56 16.07 11.45 1.97
C ALA A 56 15.80 10.89 3.37
N GLU A 57 15.05 11.61 4.20
CA GLU A 57 14.62 11.14 5.52
C GLU A 57 13.69 9.91 5.40
N THR A 58 12.68 10.00 4.53
CA THR A 58 11.70 8.91 4.35
C THR A 58 12.36 7.65 3.79
N LEU A 59 13.27 7.79 2.81
CA LEU A 59 13.94 6.68 2.13
C LEU A 59 15.21 6.21 2.87
N GLU A 60 15.59 6.87 3.98
CA GLU A 60 16.82 6.61 4.74
C GLU A 60 18.07 6.58 3.83
N CYS A 61 18.23 7.61 3.01
CA CYS A 61 19.31 7.73 2.03
C CYS A 61 19.91 9.16 2.02
N SER A 62 20.92 9.37 1.16
CA SER A 62 21.52 10.71 1.01
C SER A 62 20.62 11.64 0.18
N ILE A 63 20.75 12.96 0.40
CA ILE A 63 20.18 13.98 -0.49
C ILE A 63 20.85 13.87 -1.87
N ASN A 64 20.10 14.13 -2.95
CA ASN A 64 20.50 13.98 -4.34
C ASN A 64 20.74 12.52 -4.79
N GLU A 65 20.36 11.53 -4.01
CA GLU A 65 20.41 10.14 -4.43
C GLU A 65 19.29 9.84 -5.44
N GLU A 66 19.59 9.07 -6.48
CA GLU A 66 18.61 8.70 -7.49
C GLU A 66 17.75 7.53 -7.03
N TRP A 67 16.44 7.63 -7.31
CA TRP A 67 15.46 6.57 -7.08
C TRP A 67 14.47 6.52 -8.24
N LEU A 68 14.05 5.32 -8.62
CA LEU A 68 12.89 5.13 -9.47
C LEU A 68 11.64 5.33 -8.62
N LYS A 69 10.85 6.36 -8.93
CA LYS A 69 9.51 6.58 -8.36
C LYS A 69 8.46 6.03 -9.31
N ILE A 70 7.55 5.22 -8.79
CA ILE A 70 6.43 4.63 -9.52
C ILE A 70 5.13 5.03 -8.83
N GLU A 71 4.27 5.73 -9.54
CA GLU A 71 2.93 6.09 -9.08
C GLU A 71 1.94 5.02 -9.54
N THR A 72 1.19 4.45 -8.60
CA THR A 72 0.25 3.35 -8.88
C THR A 72 -1.09 3.58 -8.22
N VAL A 73 -2.12 2.96 -8.80
CA VAL A 73 -3.45 2.83 -8.18
C VAL A 73 -3.78 1.34 -8.08
N ARG A 74 -4.27 0.94 -6.93
CA ARG A 74 -4.75 -0.43 -6.71
C ARG A 74 -6.26 -0.46 -6.70
N PHE A 75 -6.82 -1.42 -7.43
CA PHE A 75 -8.26 -1.64 -7.56
C PHE A 75 -8.67 -2.98 -6.98
N ALA A 76 -9.83 -3.03 -6.32
CA ALA A 76 -10.58 -4.27 -6.18
C ALA A 76 -11.17 -4.67 -7.53
N GLN A 77 -11.46 -5.96 -7.73
CA GLN A 77 -12.04 -6.47 -8.99
C GLN A 77 -13.22 -5.59 -9.46
N LYS A 78 -13.02 -4.81 -10.54
CA LYS A 78 -14.00 -3.92 -11.19
C LYS A 78 -14.69 -2.89 -10.29
N GLN A 79 -14.08 -2.51 -9.18
CA GLN A 79 -14.64 -1.57 -8.21
C GLN A 79 -13.81 -0.28 -8.13
N SER A 80 -14.24 0.60 -7.22
CA SER A 80 -13.53 1.85 -6.91
C SER A 80 -12.08 1.59 -6.50
N PRO A 81 -11.15 2.51 -6.78
CA PRO A 81 -9.75 2.39 -6.37
C PRO A 81 -9.64 2.28 -4.85
N ILE A 82 -8.77 1.38 -4.38
CA ILE A 82 -8.55 1.10 -2.95
C ILE A 82 -7.55 2.07 -2.35
N CYS A 83 -6.41 2.22 -3.03
CA CYS A 83 -5.34 3.11 -2.60
C CYS A 83 -4.54 3.67 -3.76
N TRP A 84 -3.98 4.84 -3.54
CA TRP A 84 -2.87 5.38 -4.29
C TRP A 84 -1.57 4.97 -3.62
N THR A 85 -0.54 4.59 -4.38
CA THR A 85 0.76 4.24 -3.82
C THR A 85 1.88 4.86 -4.64
N ASN A 86 2.77 5.58 -3.97
CA ASN A 86 4.09 5.92 -4.49
C ASN A 86 5.07 4.82 -4.04
N ILE A 87 5.74 4.22 -5.01
CA ILE A 87 6.74 3.17 -4.77
C ILE A 87 8.09 3.72 -5.20
N PHE A 88 9.09 3.58 -4.35
CA PHE A 88 10.46 4.01 -4.60
C PHE A 88 11.36 2.78 -4.59
N VAL A 89 12.12 2.60 -5.66
CA VAL A 89 13.01 1.44 -5.86
C VAL A 89 14.39 1.95 -6.29
N ARG A 90 15.43 1.21 -5.93
CA ARG A 90 16.79 1.52 -6.37
C ARG A 90 16.89 1.53 -7.90
N PRO A 91 17.58 2.50 -8.52
CA PRO A 91 17.62 2.64 -9.99
C PRO A 91 18.17 1.43 -10.72
N GLU A 92 19.06 0.66 -10.10
CA GLU A 92 19.60 -0.57 -10.65
C GLU A 92 18.55 -1.65 -10.92
N HIS A 93 17.35 -1.48 -10.36
CA HIS A 93 16.21 -2.40 -10.55
C HIS A 93 15.11 -1.81 -11.43
N SER A 94 15.40 -0.76 -12.19
CA SER A 94 14.39 -0.03 -12.99
C SER A 94 13.70 -0.88 -14.05
N ASP A 95 14.32 -1.95 -14.52
CA ASP A 95 13.71 -2.88 -15.49
C ASP A 95 12.43 -3.55 -14.99
N LEU A 96 12.21 -3.56 -13.65
CA LEU A 96 10.98 -4.08 -13.04
C LEU A 96 9.71 -3.46 -13.65
N ILE A 97 9.79 -2.22 -14.15
CA ILE A 97 8.63 -1.50 -14.71
C ILE A 97 7.95 -2.27 -15.84
N ASN A 98 8.72 -3.03 -16.62
CA ASN A 98 8.24 -3.85 -17.73
C ASN A 98 7.44 -5.08 -17.26
N HIS A 99 7.48 -5.36 -15.97
CA HIS A 99 6.87 -6.54 -15.35
C HIS A 99 5.72 -6.20 -14.40
N LEU A 100 5.44 -4.90 -14.19
CA LEU A 100 4.34 -4.43 -13.34
C LEU A 100 3.02 -4.29 -14.11
N GLY A 101 1.91 -4.24 -13.36
CA GLY A 101 0.58 -3.91 -13.89
C GLY A 101 -0.14 -5.04 -14.61
N LYS A 102 0.38 -6.27 -14.60
CA LYS A 102 -0.25 -7.45 -15.20
C LYS A 102 -1.27 -8.11 -14.27
N ASP A 103 -1.03 -8.01 -12.99
CA ASP A 103 -1.87 -8.55 -11.93
C ASP A 103 -1.72 -7.73 -10.63
N GLY A 104 -2.17 -8.27 -9.50
CA GLY A 104 -2.04 -7.63 -8.19
C GLY A 104 -0.72 -7.88 -7.48
N THR A 105 0.26 -8.54 -8.10
CA THR A 105 1.53 -8.93 -7.46
C THR A 105 2.24 -7.72 -6.84
N PRO A 106 2.66 -7.79 -5.56
CA PRO A 106 3.42 -6.73 -4.92
C PRO A 106 4.77 -6.51 -5.59
N VAL A 107 5.24 -5.26 -5.62
CA VAL A 107 6.48 -4.89 -6.28
C VAL A 107 7.68 -5.63 -5.69
N TYR A 108 7.80 -5.75 -4.36
CA TYR A 108 8.89 -6.48 -3.73
C TYR A 108 8.94 -7.97 -4.13
N THR A 109 7.79 -8.59 -4.46
CA THR A 109 7.75 -9.96 -5.00
C THR A 109 8.30 -10.01 -6.41
N VAL A 110 7.98 -9.02 -7.25
CA VAL A 110 8.55 -8.89 -8.59
C VAL A 110 10.05 -8.68 -8.52
N LEU A 111 10.52 -7.81 -7.61
CA LEU A 111 11.95 -7.59 -7.34
C LEU A 111 12.65 -8.89 -6.91
N GLY A 112 12.01 -9.67 -6.03
CA GLY A 112 12.51 -10.97 -5.62
C GLY A 112 12.70 -11.94 -6.79
N SER A 113 11.72 -12.00 -7.67
CA SER A 113 11.72 -12.91 -8.83
C SER A 113 12.73 -12.50 -9.91
N LEU A 114 12.90 -11.19 -10.16
CA LEU A 114 13.77 -10.69 -11.23
C LEU A 114 15.23 -10.55 -10.80
N PHE A 115 15.46 -10.10 -9.57
CA PHE A 115 16.79 -9.70 -9.09
C PHE A 115 17.29 -10.53 -7.91
N ASN A 116 16.53 -11.58 -7.52
CA ASN A 116 16.85 -12.45 -6.38
C ASN A 116 17.04 -11.67 -5.07
N ILE A 117 16.23 -10.65 -4.84
CA ILE A 117 16.24 -9.83 -3.64
C ILE A 117 15.17 -10.35 -2.68
N VAL A 118 15.57 -10.69 -1.46
CA VAL A 118 14.65 -11.16 -0.41
C VAL A 118 14.43 -10.05 0.61
N ALA A 119 13.17 -9.80 0.93
CA ALA A 119 12.80 -8.90 2.02
C ALA A 119 12.95 -9.63 3.36
N GLU A 120 14.10 -9.46 4.02
CA GLU A 120 14.37 -10.04 5.34
C GLU A 120 13.64 -9.29 6.45
N LYS A 121 13.42 -8.00 6.25
CA LYS A 121 12.74 -7.14 7.22
C LYS A 121 11.82 -6.14 6.52
N ILE A 122 10.63 -5.99 7.08
CA ILE A 122 9.68 -4.96 6.65
C ILE A 122 9.34 -4.09 7.87
N SER A 123 9.65 -2.79 7.76
CA SER A 123 9.20 -1.79 8.74
C SER A 123 7.90 -1.16 8.27
N LEU A 124 7.01 -0.87 9.21
CA LEU A 124 5.68 -0.35 8.93
C LEU A 124 5.40 0.86 9.83
N ASN A 125 5.07 2.00 9.20
CA ASN A 125 4.57 3.18 9.89
C ASN A 125 3.20 3.54 9.35
N MET A 126 2.24 3.79 10.25
CA MET A 126 0.87 4.15 9.90
C MET A 126 0.46 5.41 10.62
N PHE A 127 -0.15 6.34 9.90
CA PHE A 127 -0.68 7.57 10.46
C PHE A 127 -1.86 8.11 9.64
N ALA A 128 -2.64 8.98 10.26
CA ALA A 128 -3.73 9.67 9.59
C ALA A 128 -3.22 10.88 8.81
N GLY A 129 -3.80 11.10 7.65
CA GLY A 129 -3.54 12.25 6.80
C GLY A 129 -4.77 12.65 6.01
N SER A 130 -4.58 13.48 5.01
CA SER A 130 -5.60 13.87 4.04
C SER A 130 -5.08 13.75 2.63
N MET A 131 -5.98 13.42 1.70
CA MET A 131 -5.64 13.25 0.29
C MET A 131 -5.61 14.60 -0.42
N ASP A 132 -4.58 14.88 -1.19
CA ASP A 132 -4.52 16.08 -2.01
C ASP A 132 -5.56 16.08 -3.14
N GLU A 133 -5.77 17.26 -3.73
CA GLU A 133 -6.79 17.47 -4.76
C GLU A 133 -6.59 16.55 -5.98
N LYS A 134 -5.37 16.44 -6.51
CA LYS A 134 -5.05 15.64 -7.70
C LYS A 134 -5.37 14.16 -7.48
N ARG A 135 -4.91 13.61 -6.34
CA ARG A 135 -5.13 12.20 -5.99
C ARG A 135 -6.59 11.94 -5.61
N SER A 136 -7.25 12.88 -4.93
CA SER A 136 -8.67 12.81 -4.60
C SER A 136 -9.52 12.59 -5.85
N TRP A 137 -9.24 13.33 -6.90
CA TRP A 137 -9.97 13.20 -8.16
C TRP A 137 -9.82 11.82 -8.78
N ILE A 138 -8.58 11.29 -8.82
CA ILE A 138 -8.29 9.95 -9.35
C ILE A 138 -8.95 8.87 -8.47
N MET A 139 -8.92 9.06 -7.17
CA MET A 139 -9.47 8.13 -6.20
C MET A 139 -10.99 8.23 -6.07
N GLY A 140 -11.64 9.22 -6.71
CA GLY A 140 -13.09 9.44 -6.62
C GLY A 140 -13.55 9.73 -5.19
N VAL A 141 -12.86 10.65 -4.50
CA VAL A 141 -13.18 11.17 -3.18
C VAL A 141 -13.08 12.70 -3.19
N GLU A 142 -13.64 13.36 -2.19
CA GLU A 142 -13.51 14.81 -2.05
C GLU A 142 -12.07 15.20 -1.68
N PRO A 143 -11.57 16.38 -2.12
CA PRO A 143 -10.31 16.93 -1.66
C PRO A 143 -10.26 17.01 -0.13
N ASN A 144 -9.08 16.77 0.44
CA ASN A 144 -8.85 16.69 1.89
C ASN A 144 -9.62 15.57 2.61
N SER A 145 -10.13 14.58 1.88
CA SER A 145 -10.73 13.40 2.50
C SER A 145 -9.75 12.74 3.47
N PRO A 146 -10.22 12.32 4.68
CA PRO A 146 -9.41 11.58 5.64
C PRO A 146 -8.81 10.32 4.99
N THR A 147 -7.55 10.09 5.27
CA THR A 147 -6.76 9.04 4.61
C THR A 147 -5.88 8.33 5.63
N LEU A 148 -5.85 7.00 5.59
CA LEU A 148 -4.84 6.22 6.29
C LEU A 148 -3.60 6.13 5.39
N ILE A 149 -2.48 6.66 5.86
CA ILE A 149 -1.18 6.61 5.18
C ILE A 149 -0.37 5.47 5.79
N ILE A 150 0.19 4.63 4.93
CA ILE A 150 1.02 3.49 5.34
C ILE A 150 2.34 3.55 4.60
N ILE A 151 3.44 3.73 5.33
CA ILE A 151 4.81 3.65 4.81
C ILE A 151 5.35 2.27 5.13
N ARG A 152 5.80 1.54 4.10
CA ARG A 152 6.52 0.27 4.24
C ARG A 152 7.92 0.42 3.68
N LYS A 153 8.91 -0.01 4.47
CA LYS A 153 10.33 -0.05 4.05
C LYS A 153 10.77 -1.49 4.02
N TYR A 154 11.23 -1.96 2.88
CA TYR A 154 11.68 -3.32 2.65
C TYR A 154 13.20 -3.35 2.63
N LYS A 155 13.77 -4.15 3.52
CA LYS A 155 15.22 -4.29 3.70
C LYS A 155 15.70 -5.69 3.36
N ASP A 156 16.85 -5.76 2.71
CA ASP A 156 17.54 -7.00 2.41
C ASP A 156 18.34 -7.54 3.61
N GLN A 157 19.06 -8.63 3.41
CA GLN A 157 19.92 -9.28 4.42
C GLN A 157 21.04 -8.39 4.96
N ASN A 158 21.38 -7.29 4.26
CA ASN A 158 22.40 -6.32 4.67
C ASN A 158 21.78 -5.09 5.36
N ASP A 159 20.48 -5.16 5.74
CA ASP A 159 19.70 -4.05 6.29
C ASP A 159 19.60 -2.85 5.32
N ARG A 160 19.88 -3.05 4.02
CA ARG A 160 19.77 -2.02 2.98
C ARG A 160 18.35 -1.94 2.46
N ILE A 161 17.79 -0.74 2.43
CA ILE A 161 16.48 -0.48 1.82
C ILE A 161 16.60 -0.62 0.29
N PHE A 162 15.79 -1.50 -0.29
CA PHE A 162 15.66 -1.68 -1.73
C PHE A 162 14.31 -1.21 -2.28
N GLU A 163 13.28 -1.17 -1.44
CA GLU A 163 11.97 -0.62 -1.78
C GLU A 163 11.37 0.15 -0.60
N VAL A 164 10.74 1.28 -0.88
CA VAL A 164 9.83 1.98 0.03
C VAL A 164 8.50 2.20 -0.68
N SER A 165 7.39 1.87 -0.04
CA SER A 165 6.06 2.18 -0.54
C SER A 165 5.32 3.11 0.42
N ILE A 166 4.69 4.16 -0.12
CA ILE A 166 3.83 5.09 0.60
C ILE A 166 2.43 4.95 0.03
N SER A 167 1.56 4.27 0.77
CA SER A 167 0.18 3.97 0.34
C SER A 167 -0.81 4.85 1.07
N GLU A 168 -1.71 5.47 0.33
CA GLU A 168 -2.75 6.36 0.81
C GLU A 168 -4.13 5.72 0.57
N HIS A 169 -4.81 5.36 1.64
CA HIS A 169 -6.10 4.70 1.63
C HIS A 169 -7.20 5.67 2.09
N PRO A 170 -8.10 6.13 1.21
CA PRO A 170 -9.22 6.95 1.62
C PRO A 170 -10.06 6.24 2.69
N ALA A 171 -10.61 7.01 3.62
CA ALA A 171 -11.46 6.48 4.69
C ALA A 171 -12.58 5.57 4.16
N GLY A 172 -12.84 4.47 4.87
CA GLY A 172 -13.87 3.50 4.52
C GLY A 172 -13.50 2.47 3.45
N ARG A 173 -12.30 2.53 2.84
CA ARG A 173 -11.88 1.58 1.81
C ARG A 173 -10.92 0.50 2.29
N PHE A 174 -10.28 0.72 3.42
CA PHE A 174 -9.27 -0.17 3.96
C PHE A 174 -9.35 -0.23 5.49
N THR A 175 -9.14 -1.42 6.05
CA THR A 175 -8.99 -1.64 7.49
C THR A 175 -7.71 -2.41 7.73
N PHE A 176 -6.93 -1.92 8.68
CA PHE A 176 -5.81 -2.65 9.25
C PHE A 176 -6.30 -3.42 10.48
N SER A 177 -5.97 -4.70 10.59
CA SER A 177 -6.30 -5.54 11.74
C SER A 177 -5.05 -6.28 12.23
N SER A 178 -4.88 -6.35 13.54
CA SER A 178 -3.82 -7.14 14.17
C SER A 178 -4.37 -7.73 15.46
N ASP A 179 -4.19 -9.03 15.66
CA ASP A 179 -4.55 -9.76 16.86
C ASP A 179 -3.31 -9.98 17.74
N MET A 180 -3.38 -9.55 19.00
CA MET A 180 -2.29 -9.74 19.97
C MET A 180 -2.73 -10.72 21.05
N GLN A 181 -1.90 -11.72 21.32
CA GLN A 181 -2.10 -12.63 22.44
C GLN A 181 -1.09 -12.32 23.53
N ARG A 182 -1.54 -12.40 24.79
CA ARG A 182 -0.63 -12.30 25.93
C ARG A 182 0.18 -13.58 26.03
N THR A 183 1.51 -13.44 25.94
CA THR A 183 2.48 -14.53 26.22
C THR A 183 2.60 -14.77 27.70
#